data_45707dbf43ab2262534caca8ff97c100
#
_entry.id   45707dbf43ab2262534caca8ff97c100
#
_cell.length_a   1.000
_cell.length_b   1.000
_cell.length_c   1.000
_cell.angle_alpha   90.00
_cell.angle_beta   90.00
_cell.angle_gamma   90.00
#
_symmetry.space_group_name_H-M   'P 1'
#
loop_
_entity.id
_entity.type
_entity.pdbx_description
1 polymer ?
#
loop_
_entity_poly.entity_id
_entity_poly.type
_entity_poly.pdbx_seq_one_letter_code
_entity_poly.pdbx_strand_id
1 'polypeptide(L)'
;MKTLITILLLTVLPAFADDAGRKQPENALLARPAVVVTVGLGSADIVGNDNRALQAAVDYIGNLGGGVVEIGPGVFLMRDSLHLRSRVTVRGSGERTVLKKDREHRSLLATDGDFGEAAITVQDPEGFSIGRGVYVASKTQSGFHGICATILNGRTNYFTLSRPLTADIMLADGGFAATVFPVISGYYLEDARVENLTVDGNRAVNPTKADGCRTAGIFLYRGDNCVITNCFVRDYSGDGISFQQSNDVKVEGCVVERCAGFGLHPGSGSQRPLVKNCRATANGDDGCFFCWRVRGGVAEGNVLEGNGGYGMSIGHKDSGNFVRRNTIIGNARGGVLWRAEAEPTAAHGVTFEDNTVRDNQGLGLFVDGATRGTIIRSNIVEDTGSGQQKIGVRIGKRAGDVVLEGNSIKAASQLLDERPKQ
;
A
#
# COMPACT_ATOMS: atom_id res chain seq x y z
N MET A 1 71.52 -13.89 -28.32
CA MET A 1 71.45 -12.44 -28.55
C MET A 1 70.00 -12.01 -28.44
N LYS A 2 69.61 -11.42 -27.31
CA LYS A 2 68.28 -10.86 -27.07
C LYS A 2 68.39 -9.34 -27.07
N THR A 3 67.79 -8.71 -28.05
CA THR A 3 67.83 -7.26 -28.22
C THR A 3 66.62 -6.70 -27.39
N LEU A 4 66.95 -5.90 -26.39
CA LEU A 4 65.99 -5.14 -25.57
C LEU A 4 65.67 -3.85 -26.30
N ILE A 5 64.41 -3.62 -26.63
CA ILE A 5 63.90 -2.34 -27.13
C ILE A 5 63.28 -1.60 -25.95
N THR A 6 63.93 -0.50 -25.56
CA THR A 6 63.46 0.43 -24.56
C THR A 6 62.57 1.48 -25.23
N ILE A 7 61.26 1.49 -24.92
CA ILE A 7 60.33 2.53 -25.37
C ILE A 7 60.31 3.63 -24.31
N LEU A 8 60.76 4.81 -24.68
CA LEU A 8 60.72 6.03 -23.88
C LEU A 8 59.34 6.70 -24.06
N LEU A 9 58.47 6.62 -23.04
CA LEU A 9 57.22 7.38 -23.04
C LEU A 9 57.46 8.83 -22.58
N LEU A 10 57.37 9.77 -23.51
CA LEU A 10 57.25 11.19 -23.18
C LEU A 10 55.81 11.51 -22.76
N THR A 11 55.61 11.81 -21.48
CA THR A 11 54.35 12.37 -20.99
C THR A 11 54.33 13.87 -21.22
N VAL A 12 53.52 14.33 -22.17
CA VAL A 12 53.17 15.73 -22.33
C VAL A 12 51.98 16.02 -21.45
N LEU A 13 52.16 16.78 -20.39
CA LEU A 13 51.06 17.33 -19.58
C LEU A 13 50.48 18.55 -20.31
N PRO A 14 49.15 18.61 -20.54
CA PRO A 14 48.55 19.86 -20.98
C PRO A 14 48.40 20.80 -19.78
N ALA A 15 48.89 22.03 -19.97
CA ALA A 15 48.65 23.13 -19.03
C ALA A 15 47.14 23.45 -18.98
N PHE A 16 46.54 23.31 -17.80
CA PHE A 16 45.22 23.84 -17.56
C PHE A 16 45.28 25.35 -17.45
N ALA A 17 44.74 26.03 -18.47
CA ALA A 17 44.44 27.45 -18.36
C ALA A 17 43.24 27.63 -17.44
N ASP A 18 43.38 28.43 -16.41
CA ASP A 18 42.33 28.91 -15.53
C ASP A 18 41.29 29.66 -16.36
N ASP A 19 40.14 29.05 -16.58
CA ASP A 19 38.93 29.71 -17.13
C ASP A 19 38.03 30.15 -15.97
N ALA A 20 38.54 31.13 -15.20
CA ALA A 20 37.77 31.83 -14.19
C ALA A 20 36.83 32.80 -14.90
N GLY A 21 35.55 32.43 -15.06
CA GLY A 21 34.56 33.46 -15.34
C GLY A 21 33.40 33.15 -16.30
N ARG A 22 33.15 31.93 -16.71
CA ARG A 22 31.88 31.62 -17.38
C ARG A 22 30.89 31.04 -16.40
N LYS A 23 30.10 31.92 -15.73
CA LYS A 23 28.81 31.52 -15.19
C LYS A 23 27.98 31.01 -16.37
N GLN A 24 27.76 29.71 -16.42
CA GLN A 24 26.69 29.19 -17.26
C GLN A 24 25.40 29.91 -16.84
N PRO A 25 24.58 30.39 -17.78
CA PRO A 25 23.26 30.88 -17.41
C PRO A 25 22.56 29.72 -16.75
N GLU A 26 22.21 29.85 -15.48
CA GLU A 26 21.16 29.03 -14.86
C GLU A 26 19.99 29.15 -15.81
N ASN A 27 19.75 28.12 -16.62
CA ASN A 27 18.51 27.92 -17.27
C ASN A 27 17.50 27.71 -16.12
N ALA A 28 16.98 28.81 -15.59
CA ALA A 28 15.71 28.83 -14.97
C ALA A 28 14.73 28.37 -16.07
N LEU A 29 14.58 27.07 -16.21
CA LEU A 29 13.44 26.49 -16.90
C LEU A 29 12.25 27.13 -16.21
N LEU A 30 11.69 28.17 -16.86
CA LEU A 30 10.44 28.76 -16.46
C LEU A 30 9.52 27.56 -16.21
N ALA A 31 9.12 27.36 -14.95
CA ALA A 31 8.25 26.28 -14.59
C ALA A 31 7.01 26.39 -15.50
N ARG A 32 6.96 25.56 -16.53
CA ARG A 32 5.80 25.55 -17.42
C ARG A 32 4.60 25.26 -16.56
N PRO A 33 3.51 26.04 -16.66
CA PRO A 33 2.30 25.73 -15.92
C PRO A 33 1.94 24.27 -16.21
N ALA A 34 1.61 23.51 -15.16
CA ALA A 34 1.24 22.11 -15.31
C ALA A 34 0.06 22.02 -16.28
N VAL A 35 0.16 21.13 -17.26
CA VAL A 35 -0.97 20.85 -18.15
C VAL A 35 -2.09 20.25 -17.31
N VAL A 36 -3.29 20.79 -17.45
CA VAL A 36 -4.50 20.33 -16.74
C VAL A 36 -5.50 19.84 -17.75
N VAL A 37 -6.09 18.66 -17.50
CA VAL A 37 -7.23 18.12 -18.23
C VAL A 37 -8.34 17.81 -17.25
N THR A 38 -9.53 18.26 -17.56
CA THR A 38 -10.71 18.03 -16.73
C THR A 38 -11.52 16.83 -17.23
N VAL A 39 -12.05 16.02 -16.30
CA VAL A 39 -12.97 14.93 -16.58
C VAL A 39 -14.25 15.12 -15.77
N GLY A 40 -15.40 14.99 -16.37
CA GLY A 40 -16.66 15.21 -15.67
C GLY A 40 -17.88 14.63 -16.36
N LEU A 41 -19.03 14.73 -15.69
CA LEU A 41 -20.31 14.21 -16.20
C LEU A 41 -20.99 15.18 -17.20
N GLY A 42 -20.48 16.39 -17.31
CA GLY A 42 -21.06 17.46 -18.15
C GLY A 42 -19.95 18.31 -18.76
N SER A 43 -19.89 19.58 -18.42
CA SER A 43 -18.88 20.50 -18.95
C SER A 43 -17.48 20.18 -18.43
N ALA A 44 -16.66 19.54 -19.27
CA ALA A 44 -15.27 19.16 -19.01
C ALA A 44 -14.57 18.91 -20.36
N ASP A 45 -13.23 18.86 -20.36
CA ASP A 45 -12.46 18.52 -21.57
C ASP A 45 -12.78 17.10 -22.06
N ILE A 46 -12.97 16.17 -21.13
CA ILE A 46 -13.42 14.81 -21.42
C ILE A 46 -14.70 14.55 -20.63
N VAL A 47 -15.79 14.28 -21.34
CA VAL A 47 -17.09 13.95 -20.74
C VAL A 47 -17.26 12.44 -20.66
N GLY A 48 -17.58 11.94 -19.48
CA GLY A 48 -17.84 10.51 -19.25
C GLY A 48 -18.01 10.21 -17.77
N ASN A 49 -18.56 9.02 -17.48
CA ASN A 49 -18.94 8.59 -16.13
C ASN A 49 -18.34 7.23 -15.74
N ASP A 50 -17.28 6.79 -16.42
CA ASP A 50 -16.62 5.51 -16.13
C ASP A 50 -15.09 5.59 -16.24
N ASN A 51 -14.41 4.47 -15.94
CA ASN A 51 -12.95 4.37 -15.98
C ASN A 51 -12.34 4.71 -17.35
N ARG A 52 -13.06 4.58 -18.47
CA ARG A 52 -12.52 4.85 -19.81
C ARG A 52 -12.24 6.34 -20.00
N ALA A 53 -13.16 7.20 -19.59
CA ALA A 53 -12.98 8.64 -19.65
C ALA A 53 -11.81 9.09 -18.73
N LEU A 54 -11.74 8.55 -17.53
CA LEU A 54 -10.66 8.83 -16.58
C LEU A 54 -9.31 8.35 -17.11
N GLN A 55 -9.25 7.13 -17.68
CA GLN A 55 -8.01 6.56 -18.21
C GLN A 55 -7.52 7.33 -19.43
N ALA A 56 -8.40 7.77 -20.32
CA ALA A 56 -8.04 8.58 -21.46
C ALA A 56 -7.33 9.88 -21.04
N ALA A 57 -7.83 10.55 -20.00
CA ALA A 57 -7.21 11.75 -19.45
C ALA A 57 -5.83 11.45 -18.84
N VAL A 58 -5.73 10.39 -18.03
CA VAL A 58 -4.47 9.99 -17.38
C VAL A 58 -3.42 9.61 -18.42
N ASP A 59 -3.81 8.86 -19.47
CA ASP A 59 -2.88 8.46 -20.53
C ASP A 59 -2.43 9.67 -21.37
N TYR A 60 -3.34 10.59 -21.68
CA TYR A 60 -3.00 11.82 -22.41
C TYR A 60 -1.98 12.66 -21.63
N ILE A 61 -2.24 12.95 -20.36
CA ILE A 61 -1.33 13.72 -19.50
C ILE A 61 -0.01 12.96 -19.28
N GLY A 62 -0.06 11.64 -19.10
CA GLY A 62 1.15 10.82 -18.96
C GLY A 62 2.05 10.87 -20.20
N ASN A 63 1.47 10.84 -21.40
CA ASN A 63 2.20 10.95 -22.67
C ASN A 63 2.82 12.33 -22.88
N LEU A 64 2.29 13.38 -22.25
CA LEU A 64 2.90 14.72 -22.25
C LEU A 64 4.05 14.87 -21.23
N GLY A 65 4.34 13.80 -20.46
CA GLY A 65 5.40 13.77 -19.46
C GLY A 65 4.97 14.15 -18.06
N GLY A 66 3.66 14.33 -17.82
CA GLY A 66 3.07 14.64 -16.52
C GLY A 66 2.17 15.87 -16.53
N GLY A 67 1.44 16.06 -15.44
CA GLY A 67 0.47 17.15 -15.27
C GLY A 67 -0.66 16.75 -14.34
N VAL A 68 -1.83 17.36 -14.49
CA VAL A 68 -2.97 17.19 -13.60
C VAL A 68 -4.20 16.73 -14.36
N VAL A 69 -4.85 15.68 -13.87
CA VAL A 69 -6.20 15.28 -14.26
C VAL A 69 -7.14 15.70 -13.14
N GLU A 70 -8.01 16.67 -13.42
CA GLU A 70 -9.02 17.13 -12.47
C GLU A 70 -10.35 16.44 -12.73
N ILE A 71 -10.82 15.67 -11.75
CA ILE A 71 -12.08 14.93 -11.84
C ILE A 71 -13.17 15.72 -11.12
N GLY A 72 -14.18 16.12 -11.88
CA GLY A 72 -15.33 16.82 -11.33
C GLY A 72 -16.16 15.96 -10.37
N PRO A 73 -17.15 16.58 -9.71
CA PRO A 73 -18.10 15.87 -8.86
C PRO A 73 -18.90 14.84 -9.67
N GLY A 74 -19.18 13.68 -9.04
CA GLY A 74 -19.99 12.63 -9.64
C GLY A 74 -19.53 11.23 -9.24
N VAL A 75 -20.30 10.24 -9.67
CA VAL A 75 -19.98 8.82 -9.50
C VAL A 75 -19.48 8.28 -10.84
N PHE A 76 -18.25 7.79 -10.83
CA PHE A 76 -17.59 7.17 -11.98
C PHE A 76 -17.54 5.65 -11.76
N LEU A 77 -18.18 4.91 -12.66
CA LEU A 77 -18.28 3.46 -12.55
C LEU A 77 -16.99 2.80 -13.02
N MET A 78 -16.32 2.10 -12.12
CA MET A 78 -15.04 1.46 -12.40
C MET A 78 -15.25 0.00 -12.76
N ARG A 79 -15.01 -0.35 -14.04
CA ARG A 79 -14.99 -1.72 -14.56
C ARG A 79 -13.58 -2.28 -14.71
N ASP A 80 -12.60 -1.43 -14.59
CA ASP A 80 -11.17 -1.72 -14.46
C ASP A 80 -10.53 -0.66 -13.56
N SER A 81 -9.31 -0.87 -13.15
CA SER A 81 -8.52 0.11 -12.41
C SER A 81 -8.37 1.41 -13.20
N LEU A 82 -8.30 2.53 -12.49
CA LEU A 82 -7.61 3.71 -13.01
C LEU A 82 -6.11 3.45 -12.88
N HIS A 83 -5.46 3.18 -14.00
CA HIS A 83 -4.02 2.91 -14.08
C HIS A 83 -3.24 4.21 -14.10
N LEU A 84 -2.55 4.51 -13.01
CA LEU A 84 -1.74 5.73 -12.87
C LEU A 84 -0.57 5.76 -13.85
N ARG A 85 -0.06 6.95 -14.12
CA ARG A 85 1.17 7.21 -14.89
C ARG A 85 2.13 8.06 -14.05
N SER A 86 3.42 7.89 -14.31
CA SER A 86 4.46 8.68 -13.64
C SER A 86 4.24 10.18 -13.85
N ARG A 87 4.47 10.97 -12.82
CA ARG A 87 4.34 12.43 -12.82
C ARG A 87 2.94 12.96 -13.13
N VAL A 88 1.90 12.11 -12.98
CA VAL A 88 0.51 12.50 -13.13
C VAL A 88 -0.14 12.65 -11.76
N THR A 89 -0.78 13.79 -11.54
CA THR A 89 -1.65 14.03 -10.40
C THR A 89 -3.10 13.77 -10.81
N VAL A 90 -3.76 12.85 -10.14
CA VAL A 90 -5.21 12.62 -10.24
C VAL A 90 -5.87 13.29 -9.05
N ARG A 91 -6.67 14.31 -9.32
CA ARG A 91 -7.32 15.12 -8.26
C ARG A 91 -8.83 15.12 -8.44
N GLY A 92 -9.55 14.83 -7.37
CA GLY A 92 -11.00 14.95 -7.32
C GLY A 92 -11.48 16.19 -6.57
N SER A 93 -12.78 16.20 -6.27
CA SER A 93 -13.48 17.25 -5.52
C SER A 93 -13.90 16.78 -4.11
N GLY A 94 -13.02 16.03 -3.44
CA GLY A 94 -13.28 15.41 -2.14
C GLY A 94 -14.30 14.28 -2.21
N GLU A 95 -15.19 14.21 -1.24
CA GLU A 95 -16.23 13.18 -1.15
C GLU A 95 -17.23 13.21 -2.31
N ARG A 96 -17.27 14.29 -3.07
CA ARG A 96 -18.17 14.45 -4.21
C ARG A 96 -17.67 13.74 -5.47
N THR A 97 -16.39 13.42 -5.58
CA THR A 97 -15.83 12.62 -6.67
C THR A 97 -15.70 11.18 -6.19
N VAL A 98 -16.52 10.28 -6.69
CA VAL A 98 -16.58 8.89 -6.25
C VAL A 98 -16.21 7.94 -7.38
N LEU A 99 -15.10 7.24 -7.23
CA LEU A 99 -14.72 6.12 -8.09
C LEU A 99 -15.31 4.85 -7.48
N LYS A 100 -16.44 4.37 -8.04
CA LYS A 100 -17.19 3.25 -7.49
C LYS A 100 -16.97 1.99 -8.30
N LYS A 101 -16.49 0.92 -7.64
CA LYS A 101 -16.31 -0.39 -8.27
C LYS A 101 -17.64 -0.97 -8.76
N ASP A 102 -17.66 -1.48 -9.99
CA ASP A 102 -18.80 -2.21 -10.55
C ASP A 102 -18.98 -3.56 -9.83
N ARG A 103 -20.14 -4.20 -10.05
CA ARG A 103 -20.47 -5.52 -9.51
C ARG A 103 -19.42 -6.56 -9.95
N GLU A 104 -19.07 -7.43 -9.02
CA GLU A 104 -18.24 -8.61 -9.27
C GLU A 104 -18.99 -9.69 -10.03
N HIS A 105 -18.29 -10.32 -10.97
CA HIS A 105 -18.61 -11.62 -11.53
C HIS A 105 -17.47 -12.57 -11.23
N ARG A 106 -17.77 -13.83 -10.95
CA ARG A 106 -16.77 -14.83 -10.59
C ARG A 106 -17.11 -16.15 -11.25
N SER A 107 -16.09 -16.79 -11.82
CA SER A 107 -16.16 -18.12 -12.42
C SER A 107 -14.97 -18.99 -12.00
N LEU A 108 -15.18 -20.28 -11.91
CA LEU A 108 -14.07 -21.22 -11.90
C LEU A 108 -13.40 -21.23 -13.28
N LEU A 109 -12.12 -21.55 -13.31
CA LEU A 109 -11.43 -21.82 -14.57
C LEU A 109 -12.00 -23.10 -15.22
N ALA A 110 -11.96 -23.18 -16.55
CA ALA A 110 -12.33 -24.37 -17.31
C ALA A 110 -11.13 -25.21 -17.72
N THR A 111 -9.93 -24.62 -17.73
CA THR A 111 -8.63 -25.24 -17.95
C THR A 111 -7.67 -24.76 -16.89
N ASP A 112 -6.64 -25.55 -16.58
CA ASP A 112 -5.54 -25.08 -15.75
C ASP A 112 -4.89 -23.85 -16.42
N GLY A 113 -4.37 -22.94 -15.62
CA GLY A 113 -3.59 -21.79 -16.08
C GLY A 113 -2.15 -21.95 -15.69
N ASP A 114 -1.24 -22.02 -16.66
CA ASP A 114 0.17 -22.24 -16.42
C ASP A 114 0.94 -20.95 -16.15
N PHE A 115 2.00 -21.04 -15.35
CA PHE A 115 2.92 -19.94 -15.12
C PHE A 115 3.41 -19.33 -16.46
N GLY A 116 3.30 -18.01 -16.57
CA GLY A 116 3.73 -17.29 -17.78
C GLY A 116 2.66 -17.19 -18.87
N GLU A 117 1.54 -17.89 -18.78
CA GLU A 117 0.40 -17.74 -19.67
C GLU A 117 -0.29 -16.39 -19.48
N ALA A 118 -0.60 -15.70 -20.57
CA ALA A 118 -1.35 -14.44 -20.54
C ALA A 118 -2.79 -14.65 -21.01
N ALA A 119 -3.40 -15.75 -20.63
CA ALA A 119 -4.77 -16.10 -20.96
C ALA A 119 -5.42 -16.96 -19.89
N ILE A 120 -6.75 -17.00 -19.88
CA ILE A 120 -7.57 -17.87 -19.04
C ILE A 120 -8.77 -18.36 -19.81
N THR A 121 -9.24 -19.56 -19.48
CA THR A 121 -10.54 -20.10 -19.92
C THR A 121 -11.42 -20.25 -18.69
N VAL A 122 -12.58 -19.62 -18.67
CA VAL A 122 -13.53 -19.67 -17.55
C VAL A 122 -14.70 -20.60 -17.86
N GLN A 123 -15.35 -21.15 -16.84
CA GLN A 123 -16.53 -21.99 -17.01
C GLN A 123 -17.77 -21.16 -17.39
N ASP A 124 -17.93 -20.04 -16.70
CA ASP A 124 -19.02 -19.08 -16.95
C ASP A 124 -18.44 -17.73 -17.36
N PRO A 125 -18.65 -17.32 -18.63
CA PRO A 125 -18.14 -16.04 -19.16
C PRO A 125 -18.99 -14.83 -18.78
N GLU A 126 -20.11 -15.00 -18.08
CA GLU A 126 -20.97 -13.87 -17.71
C GLU A 126 -20.18 -12.80 -16.96
N GLY A 127 -20.29 -11.55 -17.41
CA GLY A 127 -19.62 -10.40 -16.80
C GLY A 127 -18.16 -10.23 -17.15
N PHE A 128 -17.53 -11.19 -17.86
CA PHE A 128 -16.17 -11.02 -18.37
C PHE A 128 -16.23 -10.38 -19.77
N SER A 129 -15.52 -9.29 -19.96
CA SER A 129 -15.52 -8.54 -21.24
C SER A 129 -14.21 -7.78 -21.43
N ILE A 130 -13.92 -7.43 -22.66
CA ILE A 130 -12.74 -6.61 -23.01
C ILE A 130 -12.78 -5.28 -22.26
N GLY A 131 -11.64 -4.90 -21.70
CA GLY A 131 -11.46 -3.68 -20.89
C GLY A 131 -11.95 -3.82 -19.46
N ARG A 132 -12.22 -5.05 -18.99
CA ARG A 132 -12.59 -5.31 -17.59
C ARG A 132 -11.40 -5.83 -16.80
N GLY A 133 -11.25 -5.33 -15.57
CA GLY A 133 -10.25 -5.82 -14.62
C GLY A 133 -10.64 -7.19 -14.07
N VAL A 134 -9.66 -8.06 -13.87
CA VAL A 134 -9.85 -9.42 -13.38
C VAL A 134 -8.74 -9.80 -12.39
N TYR A 135 -9.10 -10.53 -11.34
CA TYR A 135 -8.20 -11.20 -10.42
C TYR A 135 -8.25 -12.70 -10.67
N VAL A 136 -7.09 -13.32 -10.84
CA VAL A 136 -6.95 -14.75 -11.06
C VAL A 136 -6.14 -15.35 -9.93
N ALA A 137 -6.66 -16.38 -9.29
CA ALA A 137 -6.05 -17.02 -8.12
C ALA A 137 -6.61 -18.42 -7.90
N SER A 138 -6.03 -19.16 -6.95
CA SER A 138 -6.58 -20.40 -6.40
C SER A 138 -6.51 -20.39 -4.87
N LYS A 139 -6.86 -21.48 -4.21
CA LYS A 139 -6.79 -21.58 -2.75
C LYS A 139 -5.35 -21.50 -2.25
N THR A 140 -4.41 -22.11 -2.94
CA THR A 140 -2.98 -22.12 -2.56
C THR A 140 -2.19 -21.04 -3.28
N GLN A 141 -2.63 -20.59 -4.44
CA GLN A 141 -2.00 -19.55 -5.24
C GLN A 141 -2.78 -18.23 -5.16
N SER A 142 -2.67 -17.57 -4.03
CA SER A 142 -3.20 -16.24 -3.72
C SER A 142 -2.05 -15.34 -3.23
N GLY A 143 -2.33 -14.23 -2.60
CA GLY A 143 -1.30 -13.31 -2.12
C GLY A 143 -0.38 -12.84 -3.24
N PHE A 144 0.91 -13.10 -3.12
CA PHE A 144 1.91 -12.75 -4.15
C PHE A 144 1.78 -13.53 -5.45
N HIS A 145 1.06 -14.64 -5.46
CA HIS A 145 0.87 -15.50 -6.62
C HIS A 145 -0.38 -15.18 -7.42
N GLY A 146 -1.40 -14.59 -6.80
CA GLY A 146 -2.56 -14.07 -7.53
C GLY A 146 -2.19 -12.86 -8.39
N ILE A 147 -2.90 -12.64 -9.49
CA ILE A 147 -2.68 -11.50 -10.38
C ILE A 147 -3.95 -10.66 -10.56
N CYS A 148 -3.77 -9.35 -10.68
CA CYS A 148 -4.77 -8.45 -11.24
C CYS A 148 -4.32 -8.05 -12.65
N ALA A 149 -5.21 -8.19 -13.63
CA ALA A 149 -4.96 -7.88 -15.03
C ALA A 149 -6.20 -7.28 -15.68
N THR A 150 -6.04 -6.64 -16.83
CA THR A 150 -7.14 -6.22 -17.69
C THR A 150 -7.36 -7.25 -18.79
N ILE A 151 -8.60 -7.57 -19.12
CA ILE A 151 -8.96 -8.41 -20.26
C ILE A 151 -8.75 -7.61 -21.54
N LEU A 152 -7.84 -8.06 -22.40
CA LEU A 152 -7.48 -7.38 -23.66
C LEU A 152 -8.28 -7.89 -24.87
N ASN A 153 -8.60 -9.18 -24.87
CA ASN A 153 -9.37 -9.83 -25.94
C ASN A 153 -10.15 -11.01 -25.36
N GLY A 154 -11.18 -11.50 -26.08
CA GLY A 154 -11.96 -12.64 -25.63
C GLY A 154 -12.81 -13.23 -26.72
N ARG A 155 -13.00 -14.55 -26.67
CA ARG A 155 -13.92 -15.32 -27.52
C ARG A 155 -14.63 -16.33 -26.62
N THR A 156 -15.98 -16.33 -26.66
CA THR A 156 -16.79 -17.25 -25.84
C THR A 156 -16.40 -17.17 -24.36
N ASN A 157 -15.56 -18.07 -23.89
CA ASN A 157 -15.08 -18.18 -22.52
C ASN A 157 -13.55 -18.13 -22.36
N TYR A 158 -12.83 -17.86 -23.45
CA TYR A 158 -11.38 -17.68 -23.47
C TYR A 158 -11.04 -16.19 -23.52
N PHE A 159 -10.17 -15.73 -22.59
CA PHE A 159 -9.79 -14.33 -22.43
C PHE A 159 -8.29 -14.16 -22.36
N THR A 160 -7.72 -13.24 -23.14
CA THR A 160 -6.33 -12.81 -23.01
C THR A 160 -6.21 -11.66 -22.03
N LEU A 161 -5.11 -11.68 -21.26
CA LEU A 161 -4.86 -10.78 -20.15
C LEU A 161 -3.70 -9.82 -20.46
N SER A 162 -3.71 -8.65 -19.85
CA SER A 162 -2.63 -7.66 -19.95
C SER A 162 -1.33 -8.08 -19.22
N ARG A 163 -1.37 -9.15 -18.46
CA ARG A 163 -0.23 -9.68 -17.69
C ARG A 163 -0.30 -11.20 -17.65
N PRO A 164 0.85 -11.87 -17.67
CA PRO A 164 0.90 -13.32 -17.51
C PRO A 164 0.61 -13.75 -16.07
N LEU A 165 0.15 -14.98 -15.91
CA LEU A 165 0.02 -15.65 -14.63
C LEU A 165 1.39 -15.77 -13.95
N THR A 166 1.42 -15.55 -12.65
CA THR A 166 2.65 -15.58 -11.83
C THR A 166 2.85 -16.89 -11.07
N ALA A 167 1.93 -17.83 -11.25
CA ALA A 167 1.96 -19.18 -10.71
C ALA A 167 1.02 -20.06 -11.53
N ASP A 168 1.15 -21.39 -11.37
CA ASP A 168 0.19 -22.34 -11.91
C ASP A 168 -1.12 -22.27 -11.12
N ILE A 169 -2.21 -21.96 -11.79
CA ILE A 169 -3.56 -21.84 -11.21
C ILE A 169 -4.37 -23.05 -11.60
N MET A 170 -4.31 -24.08 -10.77
CA MET A 170 -4.85 -25.40 -11.08
C MET A 170 -6.34 -25.51 -10.77
N LEU A 171 -7.08 -26.24 -11.62
CA LEU A 171 -8.48 -26.63 -11.38
C LEU A 171 -8.63 -27.41 -10.09
N ALA A 172 -7.71 -28.36 -9.85
CA ALA A 172 -7.71 -29.20 -8.66
C ALA A 172 -7.62 -28.39 -7.36
N ASP A 173 -7.04 -27.17 -7.41
CA ASP A 173 -6.93 -26.24 -6.29
C ASP A 173 -8.04 -25.18 -6.28
N GLY A 174 -9.05 -25.35 -7.10
CA GLY A 174 -10.18 -24.42 -7.20
C GLY A 174 -9.80 -23.11 -7.86
N GLY A 175 -8.98 -23.17 -8.90
CA GLY A 175 -8.60 -22.02 -9.72
C GLY A 175 -9.82 -21.23 -10.21
N PHE A 176 -9.79 -19.91 -10.06
CA PHE A 176 -10.90 -19.04 -10.43
C PHE A 176 -10.42 -17.71 -10.99
N ALA A 177 -11.32 -17.07 -11.73
CA ALA A 177 -11.22 -15.68 -12.11
C ALA A 177 -12.41 -14.90 -11.51
N ALA A 178 -12.18 -13.68 -11.06
CA ALA A 178 -13.22 -12.78 -10.57
C ALA A 178 -12.96 -11.36 -11.08
N THR A 179 -14.01 -10.60 -11.40
CA THR A 179 -13.84 -9.20 -11.83
C THR A 179 -13.55 -8.29 -10.64
N VAL A 180 -12.49 -8.64 -9.90
CA VAL A 180 -11.91 -7.89 -8.77
C VAL A 180 -10.59 -7.26 -9.23
N PHE A 181 -10.36 -6.03 -8.85
CA PHE A 181 -9.18 -5.24 -9.23
C PHE A 181 -9.04 -4.06 -8.27
N PRO A 182 -7.85 -3.48 -8.09
CA PRO A 182 -7.71 -2.20 -7.38
C PRO A 182 -8.51 -1.12 -8.10
N VAL A 183 -9.26 -0.30 -7.37
CA VAL A 183 -10.00 0.80 -8.03
C VAL A 183 -9.04 1.80 -8.66
N ILE A 184 -7.94 2.09 -7.97
CA ILE A 184 -6.80 2.85 -8.50
C ILE A 184 -5.55 1.98 -8.38
N SER A 185 -4.77 1.86 -9.44
CA SER A 185 -3.53 1.08 -9.45
C SER A 185 -2.36 1.83 -10.05
N GLY A 186 -1.16 1.57 -9.53
CA GLY A 186 0.09 2.08 -10.08
C GLY A 186 1.16 1.01 -10.05
N TYR A 187 1.85 0.80 -11.17
CA TYR A 187 2.89 -0.20 -11.29
C TYR A 187 4.11 0.40 -11.98
N TYR A 188 5.30 0.27 -11.36
CA TYR A 188 6.57 0.74 -11.92
C TYR A 188 6.53 2.22 -12.30
N LEU A 189 6.16 3.09 -11.37
CA LEU A 189 5.98 4.51 -11.61
C LEU A 189 6.64 5.37 -10.52
N GLU A 190 6.84 6.63 -10.84
CA GLU A 190 7.44 7.64 -9.95
C GLU A 190 6.61 8.92 -9.93
N ASP A 191 6.65 9.63 -8.81
CA ASP A 191 6.06 10.97 -8.65
C ASP A 191 4.56 11.06 -8.96
N ALA A 192 3.83 9.94 -8.90
CA ALA A 192 2.39 9.96 -9.10
C ALA A 192 1.65 10.43 -7.85
N ARG A 193 0.53 11.12 -8.04
CA ARG A 193 -0.29 11.64 -6.93
C ARG A 193 -1.75 11.29 -7.09
N VAL A 194 -2.41 10.96 -5.99
CA VAL A 194 -3.87 10.77 -5.90
C VAL A 194 -4.38 11.66 -4.77
N GLU A 195 -5.27 12.57 -5.09
CA GLU A 195 -5.67 13.62 -4.16
C GLU A 195 -7.17 13.86 -4.15
N ASN A 196 -7.74 14.10 -2.96
CA ASN A 196 -9.09 14.65 -2.78
C ASN A 196 -10.20 13.89 -3.53
N LEU A 197 -10.30 12.58 -3.37
CA LEU A 197 -11.36 11.77 -3.98
C LEU A 197 -11.79 10.60 -3.10
N THR A 198 -12.93 10.04 -3.42
CA THR A 198 -13.48 8.85 -2.78
C THR A 198 -13.30 7.61 -3.67
N VAL A 199 -12.80 6.53 -3.06
CA VAL A 199 -12.77 5.18 -3.62
C VAL A 199 -13.81 4.35 -2.87
N ASP A 200 -14.82 3.87 -3.59
CA ASP A 200 -15.89 3.02 -3.06
C ASP A 200 -15.76 1.61 -3.66
N GLY A 201 -15.32 0.66 -2.85
CA GLY A 201 -15.14 -0.73 -3.24
C GLY A 201 -16.45 -1.49 -3.47
N ASN A 202 -17.60 -0.91 -3.05
CA ASN A 202 -18.93 -1.49 -3.26
C ASN A 202 -19.03 -2.95 -2.77
N ARG A 203 -18.48 -3.22 -1.58
CA ARG A 203 -18.28 -4.57 -1.02
C ARG A 203 -19.56 -5.43 -0.97
N ALA A 204 -20.71 -4.81 -0.82
CA ALA A 204 -21.98 -5.53 -0.75
C ALA A 204 -22.25 -6.42 -2.00
N VAL A 205 -21.72 -6.03 -3.16
CA VAL A 205 -21.84 -6.79 -4.41
C VAL A 205 -20.49 -7.24 -4.97
N ASN A 206 -19.46 -7.19 -4.13
CA ASN A 206 -18.07 -7.60 -4.42
C ASN A 206 -17.54 -8.46 -3.28
N PRO A 207 -18.01 -9.73 -3.10
CA PRO A 207 -17.70 -10.53 -1.92
C PRO A 207 -16.31 -11.16 -1.94
N THR A 208 -15.65 -11.34 -3.08
CA THR A 208 -14.35 -11.98 -3.16
C THR A 208 -13.27 -11.12 -2.49
N LYS A 209 -12.75 -11.60 -1.37
CA LYS A 209 -11.60 -10.98 -0.71
C LYS A 209 -10.34 -11.31 -1.53
N ALA A 210 -9.71 -10.28 -2.05
CA ALA A 210 -8.41 -10.40 -2.71
C ALA A 210 -7.31 -9.92 -1.77
N ASP A 211 -6.12 -10.52 -1.91
CA ASP A 211 -4.99 -10.28 -1.02
C ASP A 211 -4.36 -8.89 -1.24
N GLY A 212 -4.08 -8.18 -0.16
CA GLY A 212 -3.51 -6.84 -0.16
C GLY A 212 -2.11 -6.72 -0.73
N CYS A 213 -1.42 -7.84 -0.96
CA CYS A 213 -0.15 -7.85 -1.68
C CYS A 213 -0.31 -7.67 -3.19
N ARG A 214 -1.54 -7.73 -3.72
CA ARG A 214 -1.86 -7.59 -5.15
C ARG A 214 -2.99 -6.64 -5.46
N THR A 215 -3.84 -6.34 -4.48
CA THR A 215 -5.00 -5.48 -4.69
C THR A 215 -5.38 -4.72 -3.43
N ALA A 216 -5.94 -3.54 -3.61
CA ALA A 216 -6.49 -2.69 -2.56
C ALA A 216 -7.47 -1.70 -3.20
N GLY A 217 -8.16 -0.90 -2.40
CA GLY A 217 -8.89 0.25 -2.93
C GLY A 217 -7.97 1.15 -3.76
N ILE A 218 -6.80 1.52 -3.20
CA ILE A 218 -5.67 2.17 -3.90
C ILE A 218 -4.44 1.29 -3.74
N PHE A 219 -3.84 0.84 -4.84
CA PHE A 219 -2.73 -0.10 -4.85
C PHE A 219 -1.53 0.42 -5.65
N LEU A 220 -0.33 0.39 -5.04
CA LEU A 220 0.91 0.69 -5.74
C LEU A 220 1.87 -0.50 -5.66
N TYR A 221 2.58 -0.76 -6.74
CA TYR A 221 3.66 -1.73 -6.80
C TYR A 221 4.87 -1.13 -7.50
N ARG A 222 5.99 -1.02 -6.80
CA ARG A 222 7.19 -0.32 -7.26
C ARG A 222 6.87 1.10 -7.73
N GLY A 223 6.14 1.83 -6.87
CA GLY A 223 5.83 3.24 -7.04
C GLY A 223 6.73 4.05 -6.12
N ASP A 224 7.67 4.79 -6.67
CA ASP A 224 8.60 5.58 -5.87
C ASP A 224 8.15 7.05 -5.79
N ASN A 225 8.36 7.68 -4.62
CA ASN A 225 8.00 9.07 -4.33
C ASN A 225 6.53 9.43 -4.64
N CYS A 226 5.63 8.45 -4.50
CA CYS A 226 4.21 8.65 -4.75
C CYS A 226 3.49 9.25 -3.54
N VAL A 227 2.41 9.99 -3.78
CA VAL A 227 1.63 10.64 -2.74
C VAL A 227 0.15 10.30 -2.86
N ILE A 228 -0.46 9.86 -1.77
CA ILE A 228 -1.90 9.65 -1.63
C ILE A 228 -2.36 10.56 -0.50
N THR A 229 -3.17 11.55 -0.80
CA THR A 229 -3.54 12.54 0.21
C THR A 229 -5.03 12.89 0.17
N ASN A 230 -5.62 13.08 1.36
CA ASN A 230 -7.02 13.49 1.54
C ASN A 230 -8.00 12.61 0.74
N CYS A 231 -7.71 11.32 0.63
CA CYS A 231 -8.59 10.35 -0.02
C CYS A 231 -9.47 9.66 1.02
N PHE A 232 -10.70 9.33 0.60
CA PHE A 232 -11.63 8.53 1.37
C PHE A 232 -11.79 7.18 0.70
N VAL A 233 -11.32 6.11 1.34
CA VAL A 233 -11.37 4.72 0.83
C VAL A 233 -12.30 3.90 1.71
N ARG A 234 -13.34 3.30 1.11
CA ARG A 234 -14.33 2.57 1.88
C ARG A 234 -14.83 1.31 1.19
N ASP A 235 -15.34 0.39 2.01
CA ASP A 235 -16.12 -0.77 1.57
C ASP A 235 -15.43 -1.57 0.46
N TYR A 236 -14.08 -1.71 0.51
CA TYR A 236 -13.33 -2.55 -0.42
C TYR A 236 -13.18 -3.98 0.13
N SER A 237 -13.26 -4.99 -0.75
CA SER A 237 -13.19 -6.42 -0.36
C SER A 237 -11.76 -6.95 -0.22
N GLY A 238 -10.88 -6.16 0.28
CA GLY A 238 -9.47 -6.39 0.58
C GLY A 238 -8.98 -5.24 1.42
N ASP A 239 -7.74 -4.82 1.21
CA ASP A 239 -7.15 -3.69 1.93
C ASP A 239 -7.63 -2.34 1.40
N GLY A 240 -7.58 -1.33 2.24
CA GLY A 240 -7.94 0.03 1.83
C GLY A 240 -6.88 0.67 0.95
N ILE A 241 -5.72 0.97 1.52
CA ILE A 241 -4.55 1.52 0.81
C ILE A 241 -3.37 0.58 1.02
N SER A 242 -2.82 0.02 -0.06
CA SER A 242 -1.66 -0.86 -0.02
C SER A 242 -0.61 -0.44 -1.04
N PHE A 243 0.66 -0.52 -0.66
CA PHE A 243 1.76 -0.33 -1.58
C PHE A 243 2.91 -1.28 -1.25
N GLN A 244 3.48 -1.89 -2.28
CA GLN A 244 4.44 -2.98 -2.16
C GLN A 244 5.72 -2.64 -2.91
N GLN A 245 6.89 -2.93 -2.34
CA GLN A 245 8.21 -2.66 -2.93
C GLN A 245 8.36 -1.21 -3.43
N SER A 246 7.77 -0.27 -2.71
CA SER A 246 7.66 1.15 -3.09
C SER A 246 8.40 2.02 -2.08
N ASN A 247 9.19 2.97 -2.54
CA ASN A 247 10.00 3.79 -1.67
C ASN A 247 9.44 5.22 -1.57
N ASP A 248 9.62 5.84 -0.40
CA ASP A 248 9.26 7.23 -0.16
C ASP A 248 7.77 7.56 -0.45
N VAL A 249 6.89 6.55 -0.30
CA VAL A 249 5.46 6.75 -0.47
C VAL A 249 4.89 7.50 0.73
N LYS A 250 4.08 8.52 0.46
CA LYS A 250 3.39 9.30 1.49
C LYS A 250 1.89 9.08 1.41
N VAL A 251 1.29 8.67 2.54
CA VAL A 251 -0.16 8.57 2.72
C VAL A 251 -0.54 9.54 3.82
N GLU A 252 -1.22 10.63 3.48
CA GLU A 252 -1.47 11.72 4.42
C GLU A 252 -2.94 12.14 4.41
N GLY A 253 -3.52 12.33 5.60
CA GLY A 253 -4.89 12.84 5.77
C GLY A 253 -5.98 11.95 5.16
N CYS A 254 -5.70 10.67 4.93
CA CYS A 254 -6.65 9.74 4.33
C CYS A 254 -7.57 9.12 5.39
N VAL A 255 -8.82 8.84 4.99
CA VAL A 255 -9.77 8.05 5.78
C VAL A 255 -9.99 6.71 5.09
N VAL A 256 -9.78 5.63 5.83
CA VAL A 256 -9.93 4.26 5.34
C VAL A 256 -10.86 3.50 6.26
N GLU A 257 -12.02 3.08 5.75
CA GLU A 257 -13.01 2.46 6.62
C GLU A 257 -13.75 1.29 5.98
N ARG A 258 -14.15 0.34 6.84
CA ARG A 258 -14.98 -0.82 6.47
C ARG A 258 -14.43 -1.66 5.32
N CYS A 259 -13.12 -1.60 5.07
CA CYS A 259 -12.45 -2.52 4.16
C CYS A 259 -12.36 -3.92 4.79
N ALA A 260 -12.40 -4.98 3.97
CA ALA A 260 -12.40 -6.36 4.49
C ALA A 260 -11.04 -6.87 4.96
N GLY A 261 -9.96 -6.20 4.57
CA GLY A 261 -8.57 -6.48 4.96
C GLY A 261 -8.02 -5.39 5.89
N PHE A 262 -6.74 -5.10 5.70
CA PHE A 262 -6.03 -4.03 6.42
C PHE A 262 -6.52 -2.64 5.99
N GLY A 263 -6.50 -1.68 6.92
CA GLY A 263 -6.77 -0.29 6.56
C GLY A 263 -5.64 0.29 5.71
N LEU A 264 -4.47 0.39 6.29
CA LEU A 264 -3.25 0.96 5.70
C LEU A 264 -2.16 -0.13 5.67
N HIS A 265 -1.64 -0.46 4.49
CA HIS A 265 -0.73 -1.58 4.30
C HIS A 265 0.55 -1.16 3.56
N PRO A 266 1.49 -0.44 4.21
CA PRO A 266 2.86 -0.36 3.74
C PRO A 266 3.49 -1.74 3.71
N GLY A 267 3.92 -2.24 2.55
CA GLY A 267 4.28 -3.65 2.45
C GLY A 267 5.57 -3.96 1.71
N SER A 268 5.91 -5.19 1.83
CA SER A 268 6.94 -6.02 1.21
C SER A 268 8.14 -5.29 0.62
N GLY A 269 9.01 -4.79 1.50
CA GLY A 269 10.27 -4.18 1.08
C GLY A 269 10.20 -2.68 0.81
N SER A 270 9.07 -2.04 1.08
CA SER A 270 8.94 -0.58 0.97
C SER A 270 9.86 0.14 1.97
N GLN A 271 10.55 1.18 1.50
CA GLN A 271 11.47 1.92 2.32
C GLN A 271 10.97 3.34 2.57
N ARG A 272 11.15 3.82 3.79
CA ARG A 272 10.81 5.19 4.23
C ARG A 272 9.37 5.62 3.94
N PRO A 273 8.36 4.72 4.10
CA PRO A 273 6.98 5.18 3.95
C PRO A 273 6.62 6.19 5.05
N LEU A 274 5.80 7.17 4.70
CA LEU A 274 5.17 8.09 5.65
C LEU A 274 3.66 7.86 5.65
N VAL A 275 3.11 7.41 6.79
CA VAL A 275 1.67 7.32 7.04
C VAL A 275 1.33 8.35 8.11
N LYS A 276 0.67 9.42 7.71
CA LYS A 276 0.48 10.57 8.61
C LYS A 276 -0.94 11.10 8.62
N ASN A 277 -1.44 11.41 9.83
CA ASN A 277 -2.75 12.03 10.05
C ASN A 277 -3.90 11.28 9.34
N CYS A 278 -3.77 9.97 9.21
CA CYS A 278 -4.77 9.10 8.61
C CYS A 278 -5.71 8.53 9.68
N ARG A 279 -6.91 8.16 9.25
CA ARG A 279 -7.88 7.43 10.08
C ARG A 279 -8.18 6.08 9.43
N ALA A 280 -7.87 4.98 10.11
CA ALA A 280 -8.22 3.62 9.71
C ALA A 280 -9.21 3.04 10.73
N THR A 281 -10.47 2.85 10.30
CA THR A 281 -11.57 2.55 11.23
C THR A 281 -12.43 1.40 10.73
N ALA A 282 -12.77 0.48 11.64
CA ALA A 282 -13.67 -0.64 11.38
C ALA A 282 -13.28 -1.50 10.15
N ASN A 283 -11.98 -1.63 9.88
CA ASN A 283 -11.47 -2.53 8.85
C ASN A 283 -11.43 -3.97 9.40
N GLY A 284 -11.49 -4.96 8.52
CA GLY A 284 -11.62 -6.36 8.93
C GLY A 284 -10.37 -6.95 9.57
N ASP A 285 -9.20 -6.44 9.24
CA ASP A 285 -7.91 -6.82 9.83
C ASP A 285 -7.29 -5.63 10.60
N ASP A 286 -5.95 -5.46 10.61
CA ASP A 286 -5.30 -4.39 11.37
C ASP A 286 -5.56 -3.00 10.77
N GLY A 287 -5.59 -1.99 11.62
CA GLY A 287 -5.70 -0.60 11.18
C GLY A 287 -4.51 -0.16 10.32
N CYS A 288 -3.28 -0.47 10.77
CA CYS A 288 -2.06 -0.25 10.01
C CYS A 288 -1.15 -1.48 10.12
N PHE A 289 -0.76 -2.03 8.98
CA PHE A 289 0.03 -3.25 8.90
C PHE A 289 1.34 -2.98 8.17
N PHE A 290 2.46 -2.88 8.91
CA PHE A 290 3.78 -2.92 8.30
C PHE A 290 4.10 -4.37 7.92
N CYS A 291 4.20 -4.61 6.61
CA CYS A 291 4.33 -5.96 6.07
C CYS A 291 5.71 -6.18 5.46
N TRP A 292 6.50 -7.06 6.01
CA TRP A 292 7.74 -7.60 5.50
C TRP A 292 8.77 -6.59 4.96
N ARG A 293 9.78 -6.27 5.77
CA ARG A 293 10.95 -5.46 5.38
C ARG A 293 10.64 -3.98 5.14
N VAL A 294 9.63 -3.46 5.79
CA VAL A 294 9.41 -2.00 5.84
C VAL A 294 10.47 -1.38 6.74
N ARG A 295 11.27 -0.46 6.21
CA ARG A 295 12.37 0.15 6.96
C ARG A 295 12.35 1.67 6.88
N GLY A 296 12.71 2.30 8.00
CA GLY A 296 12.75 3.75 8.11
C GLY A 296 11.38 4.40 7.91
N GLY A 297 10.31 3.63 8.11
CA GLY A 297 8.95 4.12 8.00
C GLY A 297 8.54 4.97 9.18
N VAL A 298 7.62 5.88 8.95
CA VAL A 298 7.02 6.75 9.98
C VAL A 298 5.50 6.59 9.95
N ALA A 299 4.91 6.20 11.09
CA ALA A 299 3.48 6.26 11.34
C ALA A 299 3.23 7.34 12.40
N GLU A 300 2.63 8.47 12.01
CA GLU A 300 2.52 9.64 12.86
C GLU A 300 1.12 10.26 12.85
N GLY A 301 0.57 10.54 14.04
CA GLY A 301 -0.68 11.27 14.19
C GLY A 301 -1.92 10.53 13.67
N ASN A 302 -1.84 9.21 13.49
CA ASN A 302 -2.93 8.43 12.96
C ASN A 302 -3.95 8.04 14.04
N VAL A 303 -5.20 7.82 13.61
CA VAL A 303 -6.26 7.21 14.45
C VAL A 303 -6.56 5.82 13.91
N LEU A 304 -6.29 4.80 14.71
CA LEU A 304 -6.48 3.38 14.38
C LEU A 304 -7.54 2.81 15.32
N GLU A 305 -8.80 2.74 14.87
CA GLU A 305 -9.93 2.56 15.77
C GLU A 305 -10.88 1.44 15.34
N GLY A 306 -11.23 0.56 16.28
CA GLY A 306 -12.29 -0.42 16.08
C GLY A 306 -12.04 -1.43 14.96
N ASN A 307 -10.77 -1.69 14.60
CA ASN A 307 -10.42 -2.64 13.56
C ASN A 307 -10.54 -4.08 14.07
N GLY A 308 -10.80 -5.02 13.18
CA GLY A 308 -10.99 -6.44 13.51
C GLY A 308 -9.71 -7.18 13.93
N GLY A 309 -8.56 -6.62 13.63
CA GLY A 309 -7.23 -7.08 14.05
C GLY A 309 -6.67 -6.24 15.19
N TYR A 310 -5.38 -5.98 15.12
CA TYR A 310 -4.69 -5.01 15.96
C TYR A 310 -4.87 -3.59 15.42
N GLY A 311 -4.71 -2.58 16.28
CA GLY A 311 -4.57 -1.22 15.78
C GLY A 311 -3.39 -1.10 14.83
N MET A 312 -2.23 -1.65 15.22
CA MET A 312 -1.04 -1.72 14.37
C MET A 312 -0.28 -3.02 14.58
N SER A 313 0.36 -3.55 13.53
CA SER A 313 1.34 -4.64 13.68
C SER A 313 2.60 -4.40 12.88
N ILE A 314 3.73 -4.88 13.43
CA ILE A 314 5.11 -4.72 12.94
C ILE A 314 5.81 -6.07 13.08
N GLY A 315 6.59 -6.50 12.10
CA GLY A 315 7.33 -7.77 12.18
C GLY A 315 8.14 -8.01 10.91
N HIS A 316 8.59 -9.22 10.69
CA HIS A 316 9.29 -9.73 9.50
C HIS A 316 10.29 -8.73 8.89
N LYS A 317 11.32 -8.35 9.69
CA LYS A 317 12.37 -7.37 9.32
C LYS A 317 11.88 -5.93 9.13
N ASP A 318 10.74 -5.58 9.69
CA ASP A 318 10.26 -4.19 9.72
C ASP A 318 11.05 -3.40 10.75
N SER A 319 12.19 -2.88 10.35
CA SER A 319 13.19 -2.37 11.30
C SER A 319 13.48 -0.88 11.13
N GLY A 320 13.89 -0.23 12.24
CA GLY A 320 14.23 1.20 12.26
C GLY A 320 13.03 2.10 11.98
N ASN A 321 11.83 1.66 12.34
CA ASN A 321 10.60 2.40 12.12
C ASN A 321 10.22 3.27 13.32
N PHE A 322 9.55 4.39 13.07
CA PHE A 322 9.07 5.33 14.08
C PHE A 322 7.54 5.34 14.10
N VAL A 323 6.95 5.09 15.27
CA VAL A 323 5.50 5.11 15.50
C VAL A 323 5.23 6.12 16.59
N ARG A 324 4.64 7.26 16.25
CA ARG A 324 4.52 8.34 17.21
C ARG A 324 3.23 9.15 17.08
N ARG A 325 2.75 9.67 18.22
CA ARG A 325 1.57 10.52 18.31
C ARG A 325 0.30 9.90 17.70
N ASN A 326 0.22 8.58 17.66
CA ASN A 326 -0.97 7.88 17.17
C ASN A 326 -1.96 7.64 18.31
N THR A 327 -3.24 7.55 17.94
CA THR A 327 -4.33 7.15 18.83
C THR A 327 -4.86 5.79 18.37
N ILE A 328 -4.76 4.78 19.24
CA ILE A 328 -5.03 3.37 18.95
C ILE A 328 -6.09 2.86 19.91
N ILE A 329 -7.33 2.68 19.46
CA ILE A 329 -8.49 2.52 20.34
C ILE A 329 -9.39 1.37 19.89
N GLY A 330 -9.84 0.55 20.84
CA GLY A 330 -10.96 -0.37 20.67
C GLY A 330 -10.76 -1.45 19.61
N ASN A 331 -9.52 -1.81 19.28
CA ASN A 331 -9.24 -2.82 18.26
C ASN A 331 -9.42 -4.22 18.83
N ALA A 332 -9.95 -5.15 18.00
CA ALA A 332 -10.51 -6.41 18.46
C ALA A 332 -9.48 -7.47 18.89
N ARG A 333 -8.20 -7.33 18.54
CA ARG A 333 -7.14 -8.26 18.98
C ARG A 333 -6.14 -7.64 19.93
N GLY A 334 -6.08 -6.32 19.99
CA GLY A 334 -5.15 -5.57 20.81
C GLY A 334 -4.74 -4.26 20.18
N GLY A 335 -3.95 -3.47 20.94
CA GLY A 335 -3.45 -2.18 20.44
C GLY A 335 -2.37 -2.36 19.39
N VAL A 336 -1.18 -2.80 19.80
CA VAL A 336 -0.02 -2.95 18.91
C VAL A 336 0.66 -4.31 19.12
N LEU A 337 1.01 -4.96 18.02
CA LEU A 337 1.72 -6.23 17.99
C LEU A 337 3.07 -6.08 17.28
N TRP A 338 4.17 -6.39 17.98
CA TRP A 338 5.40 -6.86 17.34
C TRP A 338 5.25 -8.36 17.09
N ARG A 339 5.20 -8.78 15.84
CA ARG A 339 4.88 -10.18 15.48
C ARG A 339 5.95 -11.16 15.97
N ALA A 340 5.53 -12.39 16.27
CA ALA A 340 6.33 -13.49 16.83
C ALA A 340 7.38 -14.05 15.85
N GLU A 341 8.21 -13.19 15.27
CA GLU A 341 9.26 -13.58 14.33
C GLU A 341 10.53 -14.06 15.08
N ALA A 342 11.18 -15.07 14.50
CA ALA A 342 12.51 -15.51 14.94
C ALA A 342 13.61 -14.79 14.14
N GLU A 343 14.87 -14.90 14.58
CA GLU A 343 16.01 -14.51 13.73
C GLU A 343 16.08 -15.41 12.47
N PRO A 344 16.44 -14.89 11.32
CA PRO A 344 16.81 -13.50 11.02
C PRO A 344 15.66 -12.60 10.55
N THR A 345 14.42 -12.92 10.89
CA THR A 345 13.22 -12.24 10.40
C THR A 345 12.57 -11.29 11.42
N ALA A 346 13.09 -11.20 12.62
CA ALA A 346 12.57 -10.31 13.65
C ALA A 346 12.72 -8.81 13.27
N ALA A 347 11.83 -7.98 13.82
CA ALA A 347 11.88 -6.53 13.67
C ALA A 347 12.79 -5.91 14.72
N HIS A 348 13.66 -4.99 14.33
CA HIS A 348 14.61 -4.37 15.26
C HIS A 348 14.57 -2.84 15.21
N GLY A 349 14.98 -2.19 16.31
CA GLY A 349 15.19 -0.75 16.35
C GLY A 349 13.91 0.06 16.13
N VAL A 350 12.76 -0.43 16.60
CA VAL A 350 11.49 0.29 16.50
C VAL A 350 11.35 1.26 17.66
N THR A 351 11.06 2.53 17.37
CA THR A 351 10.73 3.54 18.37
C THR A 351 9.23 3.77 18.38
N PHE A 352 8.61 3.57 19.54
CA PHE A 352 7.19 3.78 19.79
C PHE A 352 7.04 4.84 20.87
N GLU A 353 6.64 6.08 20.49
CA GLU A 353 6.66 7.23 21.40
C GLU A 353 5.44 8.14 21.28
N ASP A 354 5.06 8.75 22.40
CA ASP A 354 3.97 9.75 22.48
C ASP A 354 2.63 9.24 21.96
N ASN A 355 2.37 7.93 21.96
CA ASN A 355 1.11 7.35 21.48
C ASN A 355 0.11 7.21 22.64
N THR A 356 -1.18 7.23 22.28
CA THR A 356 -2.28 6.85 23.17
C THR A 356 -2.86 5.51 22.71
N VAL A 357 -2.81 4.51 23.58
CA VAL A 357 -3.29 3.14 23.33
C VAL A 357 -4.31 2.79 24.40
N ARG A 358 -5.59 2.70 24.05
CA ARG A 358 -6.63 2.51 25.07
C ARG A 358 -7.77 1.60 24.63
N ASP A 359 -8.35 0.93 25.60
CA ASP A 359 -9.58 0.16 25.50
C ASP A 359 -9.54 -0.91 24.37
N ASN A 360 -8.35 -1.40 24.03
CA ASN A 360 -8.18 -2.46 23.05
C ASN A 360 -8.46 -3.83 23.68
N GLN A 361 -8.90 -4.80 22.89
CA GLN A 361 -9.23 -6.13 23.42
C GLN A 361 -7.97 -6.86 23.92
N GLY A 362 -8.02 -7.30 25.16
CA GLY A 362 -6.97 -8.11 25.79
C GLY A 362 -5.73 -7.33 26.24
N LEU A 363 -5.05 -6.62 25.34
CA LEU A 363 -3.79 -5.96 25.64
C LEU A 363 -3.55 -4.66 24.86
N GLY A 364 -2.76 -3.76 25.46
CA GLY A 364 -2.31 -2.52 24.82
C GLY A 364 -1.16 -2.78 23.85
N LEU A 365 -0.01 -3.20 24.36
CA LEU A 365 1.19 -3.45 23.57
C LEU A 365 1.68 -4.89 23.79
N PHE A 366 2.01 -5.58 22.72
CA PHE A 366 2.67 -6.89 22.79
C PHE A 366 3.95 -6.90 21.97
N VAL A 367 5.08 -6.89 22.66
CA VAL A 367 6.41 -7.04 22.06
C VAL A 367 6.75 -8.52 22.04
N ASP A 368 6.55 -9.19 20.90
CA ASP A 368 6.84 -10.61 20.73
C ASP A 368 7.99 -10.84 19.73
N GLY A 369 8.39 -12.11 19.56
CA GLY A 369 9.48 -12.48 18.68
C GLY A 369 10.88 -12.15 19.23
N ALA A 370 11.89 -12.34 18.41
CA ALA A 370 13.30 -12.10 18.76
C ALA A 370 13.72 -10.63 18.50
N THR A 371 12.79 -9.69 18.66
CA THR A 371 13.03 -8.26 18.43
C THR A 371 14.04 -7.68 19.42
N ARG A 372 14.83 -6.68 18.97
CA ARG A 372 15.86 -5.99 19.76
C ARG A 372 15.87 -4.49 19.48
N GLY A 373 16.38 -3.71 20.41
CA GLY A 373 16.51 -2.27 20.29
C GLY A 373 15.15 -1.58 20.23
N THR A 374 14.12 -2.14 20.85
CA THR A 374 12.78 -1.55 20.88
C THR A 374 12.71 -0.53 22.00
N ILE A 375 12.34 0.71 21.65
CA ILE A 375 12.16 1.83 22.58
C ILE A 375 10.68 2.18 22.65
N ILE A 376 10.09 2.10 23.84
CA ILE A 376 8.69 2.45 24.12
C ILE A 376 8.73 3.56 25.18
N ARG A 377 8.44 4.79 24.77
CA ARG A 377 8.55 5.93 25.67
C ARG A 377 7.42 6.94 25.58
N SER A 378 7.13 7.59 26.71
CA SER A 378 6.15 8.68 26.78
C SER A 378 4.76 8.34 26.26
N ASN A 379 4.35 7.06 26.31
CA ASN A 379 3.04 6.62 25.84
C ASN A 379 2.02 6.60 26.99
N ILE A 380 0.75 6.79 26.62
CA ILE A 380 -0.40 6.53 27.49
C ILE A 380 -0.99 5.19 27.05
N VAL A 381 -0.97 4.19 27.95
CA VAL A 381 -1.49 2.83 27.70
C VAL A 381 -2.51 2.52 28.79
N GLU A 382 -3.80 2.61 28.48
CA GLU A 382 -4.82 2.56 29.53
C GLU A 382 -6.10 1.81 29.17
N ASP A 383 -6.70 1.18 30.16
CA ASP A 383 -8.12 0.83 30.17
C ASP A 383 -8.88 1.93 30.89
N THR A 384 -9.82 2.58 30.20
CA THR A 384 -10.58 3.69 30.79
C THR A 384 -11.79 3.26 31.57
N GLY A 385 -11.91 1.96 31.88
CA GLY A 385 -13.02 1.35 32.63
C GLY A 385 -13.85 0.37 31.81
N SER A 386 -13.43 0.09 30.56
CA SER A 386 -14.07 -0.93 29.72
C SER A 386 -13.81 -2.35 30.23
N GLY A 387 -12.72 -2.57 30.99
CA GLY A 387 -12.24 -3.87 31.46
C GLY A 387 -11.74 -4.76 30.32
N GLN A 388 -11.58 -4.23 29.12
CA GLN A 388 -11.16 -4.99 27.94
C GLN A 388 -9.65 -5.08 27.81
N GLN A 389 -8.92 -3.99 28.03
CA GLN A 389 -7.46 -3.95 27.95
C GLN A 389 -6.82 -4.43 29.26
N LYS A 390 -6.85 -5.74 29.51
CA LYS A 390 -6.40 -6.34 30.78
C LYS A 390 -4.92 -6.19 31.04
N ILE A 391 -4.10 -6.16 29.99
CA ILE A 391 -2.64 -6.03 30.07
C ILE A 391 -2.22 -4.74 29.36
N GLY A 392 -1.46 -3.89 30.04
CA GLY A 392 -0.90 -2.68 29.45
C GLY A 392 0.19 -3.02 28.44
N VAL A 393 1.29 -3.59 28.92
CA VAL A 393 2.43 -4.02 28.09
C VAL A 393 2.77 -5.48 28.38
N ARG A 394 2.90 -6.29 27.34
CA ARG A 394 3.41 -7.65 27.41
C ARG A 394 4.73 -7.74 26.63
N ILE A 395 5.74 -8.34 27.24
CA ILE A 395 7.04 -8.62 26.62
C ILE A 395 7.20 -10.14 26.57
N GLY A 396 7.26 -10.68 25.35
CA GLY A 396 7.36 -12.11 25.10
C GLY A 396 8.74 -12.69 25.44
N LYS A 397 8.82 -14.00 25.64
CA LYS A 397 10.00 -14.73 26.09
C LYS A 397 11.25 -14.54 25.26
N ARG A 398 11.10 -14.28 23.95
CA ARG A 398 12.20 -14.15 22.99
C ARG A 398 12.62 -12.71 22.75
N ALA A 399 11.86 -11.74 23.22
CA ALA A 399 12.18 -10.33 23.04
C ALA A 399 13.52 -10.00 23.75
N GLY A 400 14.39 -9.33 23.04
CA GLY A 400 15.69 -8.89 23.56
C GLY A 400 15.58 -7.62 24.38
N ASP A 401 16.42 -6.63 24.08
CA ASP A 401 16.41 -5.34 24.74
C ASP A 401 15.16 -4.53 24.37
N VAL A 402 14.32 -4.34 25.36
CA VAL A 402 13.12 -3.47 25.29
C VAL A 402 13.26 -2.43 26.40
N VAL A 403 13.28 -1.17 26.01
CA VAL A 403 13.38 -0.02 26.92
C VAL A 403 11.98 0.57 27.12
N LEU A 404 11.57 0.70 28.38
CA LEU A 404 10.30 1.34 28.79
C LEU A 404 10.63 2.62 29.57
N GLU A 405 10.34 3.80 29.02
CA GLU A 405 10.68 5.09 29.64
C GLU A 405 9.48 6.04 29.68
N GLY A 406 9.16 6.57 30.85
CA GLY A 406 8.17 7.63 31.01
C GLY A 406 6.76 7.30 30.53
N ASN A 407 6.39 6.03 30.42
CA ASN A 407 5.05 5.62 30.00
C ASN A 407 4.06 5.69 31.16
N SER A 408 2.85 6.16 30.91
CA SER A 408 1.73 6.06 31.83
C SER A 408 0.91 4.82 31.50
N ILE A 409 0.93 3.82 32.39
CA ILE A 409 0.26 2.54 32.14
C ILE A 409 -0.82 2.31 33.20
N LYS A 410 -2.08 2.13 32.77
CA LYS A 410 -3.22 1.79 33.63
C LYS A 410 -3.97 0.60 33.02
N ALA A 411 -3.80 -0.56 33.61
CA ALA A 411 -4.48 -1.80 33.26
C ALA A 411 -4.48 -2.73 34.47
N ALA A 412 -5.27 -3.79 34.45
CA ALA A 412 -5.30 -4.78 35.54
C ALA A 412 -3.90 -5.38 35.77
N SER A 413 -3.14 -5.64 34.69
CA SER A 413 -1.72 -5.92 34.70
C SER A 413 -0.98 -4.84 33.91
N GLN A 414 -0.17 -4.02 34.56
CA GLN A 414 0.54 -2.95 33.88
C GLN A 414 1.63 -3.49 32.95
N LEU A 415 2.42 -4.46 33.46
CA LEU A 415 3.52 -5.09 32.73
C LEU A 415 3.54 -6.60 32.97
N LEU A 416 3.55 -7.37 31.90
CA LEU A 416 3.81 -8.80 31.93
C LEU A 416 5.09 -9.07 31.13
N ASP A 417 6.21 -9.22 31.85
CA ASP A 417 7.51 -9.56 31.22
C ASP A 417 7.76 -11.06 31.38
N GLU A 418 7.73 -11.78 30.27
CA GLU A 418 7.91 -13.24 30.23
C GLU A 418 9.34 -13.65 29.89
N ARG A 419 10.28 -12.71 29.79
CA ARG A 419 11.67 -13.01 29.52
C ARG A 419 12.30 -13.76 30.71
N PRO A 420 13.29 -14.66 30.47
CA PRO A 420 14.04 -15.27 31.54
C PRO A 420 14.65 -14.19 32.46
N LYS A 421 14.45 -14.33 33.75
CA LYS A 421 15.16 -13.46 34.72
C LYS A 421 16.66 -13.75 34.61
N GLN A 422 17.41 -12.70 34.31
CA GLN A 422 18.89 -12.76 34.33
C GLN A 422 19.42 -12.91 35.74
#